data_1e200b50b57b079a99b1016f679513b4
#
_entry.id   1e200b50b57b079a99b1016f679513b4
#
_cell.length_a   1.000
_cell.length_b   1.000
_cell.length_c   1.000
_cell.angle_alpha   90.00
_cell.angle_beta   90.00
_cell.angle_gamma   90.00
#
_symmetry.space_group_name_H-M   'P 1'
#
loop_
_entity.id
_entity.type
_entity.pdbx_description
1 polymer ?
#
loop_
_entity_poly.entity_id
_entity_poly.type
_entity_poly.pdbx_seq_one_letter_code
_entity_poly.pdbx_strand_id
1 'polypeptide(L)'
;VDGVTKISALENKVSNNSKAENFRKLILATSKDIRVLLVKLADRLHNMRTINFVKDKDKIIRKAKETMEIYAPLADRMGMNRIRDELEDLSFSVLNKPARDLIIKRLKFIKNNRDDTFKSISLELIELLKTKGIDAKIAGREKTPFSIWRKIQNKKVSLEQLTDIIGFRVIVKTTAVSYTHLRAHETRGN
;
A
#
# COMPACT_ATOMS: atom_id res chain seq x y z
N VAL A 1 -14.67 22.80 7.58
CA VAL A 1 -13.45 23.56 7.87
C VAL A 1 -13.04 23.36 9.32
N ASP A 2 -13.94 23.51 10.30
CA ASP A 2 -13.64 23.39 11.75
C ASP A 2 -13.03 22.03 12.16
N GLY A 3 -13.49 20.94 11.57
CA GLY A 3 -12.96 19.59 11.89
C GLY A 3 -11.51 19.41 11.48
N VAL A 4 -11.10 19.92 10.33
CA VAL A 4 -9.72 19.84 9.82
C VAL A 4 -8.77 20.70 10.65
N THR A 5 -9.21 21.90 11.01
CA THR A 5 -8.42 22.84 11.83
C THR A 5 -8.20 22.32 13.25
N LYS A 6 -9.24 21.72 13.87
CA LYS A 6 -9.14 21.09 15.19
C LYS A 6 -8.17 19.92 15.21
N ILE A 7 -8.17 19.10 14.17
CA ILE A 7 -7.23 17.97 14.03
C ILE A 7 -5.80 18.49 13.88
N SER A 8 -5.56 19.54 13.07
CA SER A 8 -4.24 20.15 12.91
C SER A 8 -3.71 20.78 14.21
N ALA A 9 -4.58 21.39 15.01
CA ALA A 9 -4.22 21.94 16.31
C ALA A 9 -3.85 20.84 17.34
N LEU A 10 -4.45 19.66 17.23
CA LEU A 10 -4.15 18.49 18.07
C LEU A 10 -2.80 17.83 17.70
N GLU A 11 -2.44 17.81 16.43
CA GLU A 11 -1.14 17.29 15.96
C GLU A 11 0.05 18.09 16.53
N ASN A 12 -0.12 19.37 16.80
CA ASN A 12 0.94 20.25 17.29
C ASN A 12 1.21 20.18 18.81
N LYS A 13 0.35 19.53 19.60
CA LYS A 13 0.43 19.49 21.08
C LYS A 13 1.00 18.19 21.66
N VAL A 14 1.75 17.40 20.90
CA VAL A 14 2.06 16.02 21.24
C VAL A 14 3.40 15.82 21.93
N SER A 15 3.37 15.41 23.18
CA SER A 15 4.42 14.70 23.90
C SER A 15 4.17 13.17 23.84
N ASN A 16 5.21 12.36 24.11
CA ASN A 16 5.35 10.94 23.80
C ASN A 16 4.23 9.93 24.25
N ASN A 17 3.25 10.33 25.04
CA ASN A 17 2.14 9.45 25.49
C ASN A 17 0.89 9.52 24.60
N SER A 18 0.95 10.28 23.51
CA SER A 18 -0.25 10.73 22.78
C SER A 18 -0.50 10.07 21.43
N LYS A 19 0.34 9.13 20.95
CA LYS A 19 0.11 8.50 19.64
C LYS A 19 -1.22 7.76 19.59
N ALA A 20 -1.53 6.95 20.61
CA ALA A 20 -2.80 6.24 20.72
C ALA A 20 -3.97 7.21 20.93
N GLU A 21 -3.76 8.26 21.70
CA GLU A 21 -4.78 9.28 21.98
C GLU A 21 -5.06 10.15 20.75
N ASN A 22 -4.04 10.51 19.98
CA ASN A 22 -4.22 11.22 18.72
C ASN A 22 -4.89 10.38 17.66
N PHE A 23 -4.54 9.10 17.55
CA PHE A 23 -5.23 8.16 16.68
C PHE A 23 -6.71 8.02 17.08
N ARG A 24 -6.98 7.89 18.39
CA ARG A 24 -8.37 7.84 18.90
C ARG A 24 -9.13 9.13 18.61
N LYS A 25 -8.54 10.31 18.83
CA LYS A 25 -9.14 11.61 18.52
C LYS A 25 -9.39 11.77 17.02
N LEU A 26 -8.46 11.33 16.19
CA LEU A 26 -8.62 11.33 14.74
C LEU A 26 -9.80 10.44 14.31
N ILE A 27 -9.91 9.22 14.87
CA ILE A 27 -11.05 8.33 14.60
C ILE A 27 -12.36 8.92 15.10
N LEU A 28 -12.39 9.51 16.30
CA LEU A 28 -13.60 10.14 16.85
C LEU A 28 -14.04 11.35 16.03
N ALA A 29 -13.11 12.19 15.56
CA ALA A 29 -13.45 13.30 14.67
C ALA A 29 -13.97 12.81 13.31
N THR A 30 -13.43 11.68 12.82
CA THR A 30 -13.83 11.05 11.56
C THR A 30 -15.18 10.34 11.66
N SER A 31 -15.54 9.83 12.86
CA SER A 31 -16.83 9.16 13.07
C SER A 31 -18.03 10.09 12.83
N LYS A 32 -17.83 11.39 12.93
CA LYS A 32 -18.85 12.41 12.66
C LYS A 32 -18.98 12.77 11.18
N ASP A 33 -17.86 12.78 10.46
CA ASP A 33 -17.84 13.09 9.02
C ASP A 33 -16.58 12.48 8.35
N ILE A 34 -16.80 11.47 7.53
CA ILE A 34 -15.72 10.77 6.79
C ILE A 34 -14.96 11.70 5.84
N ARG A 35 -15.57 12.79 5.37
CA ARG A 35 -14.93 13.75 4.46
C ARG A 35 -13.74 14.44 5.10
N VAL A 36 -13.77 14.63 6.42
CA VAL A 36 -12.65 15.20 7.19
C VAL A 36 -11.42 14.31 7.05
N LEU A 37 -11.59 12.97 7.11
CA LEU A 37 -10.51 12.03 6.92
C LEU A 37 -9.96 12.05 5.50
N LEU A 38 -10.84 12.10 4.49
CA LEU A 38 -10.43 12.17 3.09
C LEU A 38 -9.54 13.39 2.83
N VAL A 39 -9.96 14.56 3.33
CA VAL A 39 -9.17 15.79 3.22
C VAL A 39 -7.81 15.65 3.93
N LYS A 40 -7.79 15.05 5.14
CA LYS A 40 -6.55 14.83 5.88
C LYS A 40 -5.59 13.84 5.19
N LEU A 41 -6.11 12.77 4.62
CA LEU A 41 -5.31 11.81 3.85
C LEU A 41 -4.74 12.47 2.58
N ALA A 42 -5.53 13.28 1.88
CA ALA A 42 -5.08 14.02 0.71
C ALA A 42 -4.00 15.06 1.07
N ASP A 43 -4.19 15.82 2.15
CA ASP A 43 -3.20 16.77 2.67
C ASP A 43 -1.90 16.05 3.06
N ARG A 44 -2.00 14.94 3.80
CA ARG A 44 -0.83 14.14 4.19
C ARG A 44 -0.09 13.60 2.97
N LEU A 45 -0.81 13.09 1.97
CA LEU A 45 -0.21 12.61 0.74
C LEU A 45 0.51 13.70 -0.02
N HIS A 46 -0.09 14.88 -0.14
CA HIS A 46 0.55 16.05 -0.74
C HIS A 46 1.81 16.45 0.02
N ASN A 47 1.73 16.54 1.35
CA ASN A 47 2.87 16.85 2.22
C ASN A 47 4.03 15.84 2.06
N MET A 48 3.71 14.54 1.90
CA MET A 48 4.72 13.51 1.68
C MET A 48 5.35 13.57 0.28
N ARG A 49 4.57 13.90 -0.75
CA ARG A 49 5.09 14.12 -2.11
C ARG A 49 6.06 15.31 -2.18
N THR A 50 5.83 16.32 -1.35
CA THR A 50 6.63 17.55 -1.31
C THR A 50 7.65 17.57 -0.16
N ILE A 51 7.86 16.45 0.52
CA ILE A 51 8.71 16.37 1.73
C ILE A 51 10.17 16.78 1.46
N ASN A 52 10.67 16.59 0.24
CA ASN A 52 12.02 16.91 -0.17
C ASN A 52 12.33 18.44 -0.18
N PHE A 53 11.29 19.29 -0.21
CA PHE A 53 11.45 20.74 -0.12
C PHE A 53 11.57 21.25 1.33
N VAL A 54 11.36 20.38 2.31
CA VAL A 54 11.52 20.73 3.73
C VAL A 54 13.00 20.65 4.08
N LYS A 55 13.56 21.71 4.66
CA LYS A 55 14.99 21.79 5.03
C LYS A 55 15.32 21.05 6.34
N ASP A 56 14.36 20.98 7.25
CA ASP A 56 14.51 20.40 8.59
C ASP A 56 14.42 18.87 8.52
N LYS A 57 15.55 18.19 8.70
CA LYS A 57 15.66 16.73 8.65
C LYS A 57 14.87 16.03 9.74
N ASP A 58 14.84 16.57 10.96
CA ASP A 58 14.11 15.97 12.08
C ASP A 58 12.59 16.04 11.85
N LYS A 59 12.13 17.15 11.28
CA LYS A 59 10.74 17.30 10.86
C LYS A 59 10.35 16.33 9.74
N ILE A 60 11.25 16.11 8.78
CA ILE A 60 11.05 15.12 7.70
C ILE A 60 10.88 13.70 8.28
N ILE A 61 11.82 13.28 9.14
CA ILE A 61 11.81 11.94 9.76
C ILE A 61 10.55 11.77 10.63
N ARG A 62 10.21 12.78 11.44
CA ARG A 62 9.01 12.75 12.28
C ARG A 62 7.73 12.60 11.44
N LYS A 63 7.58 13.40 10.38
CA LYS A 63 6.42 13.29 9.46
C LYS A 63 6.35 11.94 8.77
N ALA A 64 7.47 11.38 8.33
CA ALA A 64 7.53 10.07 7.69
C ALA A 64 7.14 8.94 8.66
N LYS A 65 7.64 8.97 9.91
CA LYS A 65 7.24 8.03 10.97
C LYS A 65 5.74 8.11 11.28
N GLU A 66 5.23 9.31 11.51
CA GLU A 66 3.81 9.52 11.77
C GLU A 66 2.93 9.04 10.61
N THR A 67 3.36 9.28 9.37
CA THR A 67 2.66 8.81 8.17
C THR A 67 2.60 7.28 8.14
N MET A 68 3.71 6.61 8.42
CA MET A 68 3.81 5.16 8.44
C MET A 68 2.99 4.52 9.57
N GLU A 69 2.98 5.14 10.75
CA GLU A 69 2.36 4.60 11.95
C GLU A 69 0.85 4.90 12.05
N ILE A 70 0.38 5.99 11.46
CA ILE A 70 -1.00 6.47 11.62
C ILE A 70 -1.74 6.52 10.28
N TYR A 71 -1.24 7.28 9.31
CA TYR A 71 -2.01 7.60 8.10
C TYR A 71 -2.09 6.45 7.10
N ALA A 72 -1.01 5.71 6.91
CA ALA A 72 -1.01 4.54 6.03
C ALA A 72 -1.93 3.42 6.54
N PRO A 73 -1.89 3.00 7.82
CA PRO A 73 -2.86 2.06 8.38
C PRO A 73 -4.31 2.57 8.32
N LEU A 74 -4.52 3.88 8.47
CA LEU A 74 -5.83 4.48 8.38
C LEU A 74 -6.40 4.40 6.95
N ALA A 75 -5.58 4.72 5.95
CA ALA A 75 -5.93 4.55 4.53
C ALA A 75 -6.24 3.08 4.19
N ASP A 76 -5.49 2.14 4.77
CA ASP A 76 -5.72 0.70 4.61
C ASP A 76 -7.10 0.27 5.14
N ARG A 77 -7.44 0.68 6.37
CA ARG A 77 -8.74 0.38 6.99
C ARG A 77 -9.93 0.97 6.22
N MET A 78 -9.70 2.09 5.52
CA MET A 78 -10.71 2.72 4.65
C MET A 78 -10.76 2.10 3.25
N GLY A 79 -9.97 1.06 2.97
CA GLY A 79 -9.89 0.42 1.66
C GLY A 79 -9.18 1.27 0.59
N MET A 80 -8.55 2.38 0.98
CA MET A 80 -7.84 3.31 0.08
C MET A 80 -6.43 2.79 -0.23
N ASN A 81 -6.35 1.60 -0.81
CA ASN A 81 -5.10 0.89 -1.03
C ASN A 81 -4.05 1.70 -1.82
N ARG A 82 -4.48 2.51 -2.81
CA ARG A 82 -3.55 3.34 -3.60
C ARG A 82 -2.90 4.43 -2.75
N ILE A 83 -3.68 5.07 -1.88
CA ILE A 83 -3.17 6.11 -0.95
C ILE A 83 -2.25 5.47 0.07
N ARG A 84 -2.65 4.34 0.67
CA ARG A 84 -1.79 3.57 1.59
C ARG A 84 -0.45 3.22 0.95
N ASP A 85 -0.48 2.59 -0.22
CA ASP A 85 0.73 2.12 -0.90
C ASP A 85 1.68 3.28 -1.22
N GLU A 86 1.16 4.43 -1.61
CA GLU A 86 1.97 5.63 -1.89
C GLU A 86 2.50 6.27 -0.61
N LEU A 87 1.69 6.38 0.45
CA LEU A 87 2.14 6.90 1.75
C LEU A 87 3.24 6.01 2.36
N GLU A 88 3.09 4.68 2.28
CA GLU A 88 4.10 3.71 2.72
C GLU A 88 5.41 3.88 1.93
N ASP A 89 5.35 3.97 0.60
CA ASP A 89 6.56 4.09 -0.25
C ASP A 89 7.28 5.42 -0.03
N LEU A 90 6.56 6.54 0.03
CA LEU A 90 7.12 7.86 0.32
C LEU A 90 7.77 7.90 1.72
N SER A 91 7.12 7.33 2.73
CA SER A 91 7.69 7.24 4.07
C SER A 91 8.91 6.34 4.13
N PHE A 92 8.88 5.20 3.43
CA PHE A 92 10.00 4.28 3.34
C PHE A 92 11.20 4.92 2.65
N SER A 93 10.98 5.75 1.63
CA SER A 93 12.05 6.51 0.96
C SER A 93 12.82 7.46 1.88
N VAL A 94 12.16 7.93 2.93
CA VAL A 94 12.75 8.79 3.96
C VAL A 94 13.41 7.97 5.06
N LEU A 95 12.69 6.96 5.58
CA LEU A 95 13.09 6.24 6.79
C LEU A 95 14.18 5.18 6.53
N ASN A 96 14.19 4.57 5.36
CA ASN A 96 15.18 3.56 4.99
C ASN A 96 15.45 3.56 3.48
N LYS A 97 15.99 4.67 3.00
CA LYS A 97 16.34 4.85 1.59
C LYS A 97 17.24 3.74 1.03
N PRO A 98 18.33 3.29 1.72
CA PRO A 98 19.20 2.25 1.18
C PRO A 98 18.46 0.94 0.90
N ALA A 99 17.62 0.48 1.83
CA ALA A 99 16.85 -0.75 1.66
C ALA A 99 15.83 -0.61 0.51
N ARG A 100 15.16 0.55 0.41
CA ARG A 100 14.23 0.83 -0.69
C ARG A 100 14.93 0.79 -2.04
N ASP A 101 16.06 1.45 -2.18
CA ASP A 101 16.82 1.54 -3.43
C ASP A 101 17.32 0.15 -3.87
N LEU A 102 17.76 -0.68 -2.93
CA LEU A 102 18.18 -2.07 -3.19
C LEU A 102 17.01 -2.89 -3.75
N ILE A 103 15.84 -2.81 -3.11
CA ILE A 103 14.64 -3.52 -3.55
C ILE A 103 14.22 -3.05 -4.95
N ILE A 104 14.22 -1.75 -5.21
CA ILE A 104 13.87 -1.21 -6.53
C ILE A 104 14.83 -1.70 -7.62
N LYS A 105 16.14 -1.71 -7.34
CA LYS A 105 17.13 -2.26 -8.29
C LYS A 105 16.83 -3.72 -8.61
N ARG A 106 16.51 -4.52 -7.61
CA ARG A 106 16.20 -5.95 -7.80
C ARG A 106 14.89 -6.15 -8.56
N LEU A 107 13.86 -5.37 -8.24
CA LEU A 107 12.58 -5.41 -8.98
C LEU A 107 12.77 -5.10 -10.47
N LYS A 108 13.55 -4.07 -10.79
CA LYS A 108 13.89 -3.73 -12.18
C LYS A 108 14.61 -4.87 -12.89
N PHE A 109 15.58 -5.50 -12.23
CA PHE A 109 16.30 -6.64 -12.79
C PHE A 109 15.37 -7.83 -13.07
N ILE A 110 14.48 -8.15 -12.13
CA ILE A 110 13.50 -9.24 -12.30
C ILE A 110 12.53 -8.93 -13.44
N LYS A 111 12.07 -7.69 -13.55
CA LYS A 111 11.15 -7.25 -14.59
C LYS A 111 11.79 -7.40 -15.97
N ASN A 112 12.98 -6.86 -16.16
CA ASN A 112 13.68 -6.93 -17.46
C ASN A 112 13.91 -8.38 -17.93
N ASN A 113 14.08 -9.33 -17.00
CA ASN A 113 14.35 -10.73 -17.32
C ASN A 113 13.09 -11.60 -17.41
N ARG A 114 11.89 -11.09 -17.09
CA ARG A 114 10.65 -11.87 -16.99
C ARG A 114 9.43 -11.25 -17.68
N ASP A 115 9.61 -10.17 -18.45
CA ASP A 115 8.49 -9.51 -19.14
C ASP A 115 7.78 -10.47 -20.12
N ASP A 116 8.51 -11.34 -20.79
CA ASP A 116 7.93 -12.34 -21.70
C ASP A 116 7.16 -13.44 -20.95
N THR A 117 7.68 -13.88 -19.80
CA THR A 117 6.98 -14.87 -18.95
C THR A 117 5.68 -14.30 -18.40
N PHE A 118 5.67 -13.03 -18.02
CA PHE A 118 4.45 -12.38 -17.54
C PHE A 118 3.37 -12.30 -18.62
N LYS A 119 3.75 -11.95 -19.84
CA LYS A 119 2.84 -11.88 -21.00
C LYS A 119 2.27 -13.26 -21.35
N SER A 120 3.13 -14.30 -21.39
CA SER A 120 2.69 -15.65 -21.72
C SER A 120 1.69 -16.19 -20.68
N ILE A 121 1.98 -16.04 -19.38
CA ILE A 121 1.05 -16.46 -18.31
C ILE A 121 -0.26 -15.65 -18.36
N SER A 122 -0.20 -14.36 -18.67
CA SER A 122 -1.41 -13.54 -18.80
C SER A 122 -2.31 -14.01 -19.94
N LEU A 123 -1.73 -14.36 -21.09
CA LEU A 123 -2.47 -14.89 -22.23
C LEU A 123 -3.09 -16.26 -21.92
N GLU A 124 -2.32 -17.17 -21.35
CA GLU A 124 -2.79 -18.49 -20.92
C GLU A 124 -3.97 -18.40 -19.94
N LEU A 125 -3.87 -17.50 -18.95
CA LEU A 125 -4.96 -17.25 -18.01
C LEU A 125 -6.21 -16.68 -18.69
N ILE A 126 -6.05 -15.78 -19.68
CA ILE A 126 -7.18 -15.23 -20.43
C ILE A 126 -7.88 -16.34 -21.22
N GLU A 127 -7.11 -17.20 -21.90
CA GLU A 127 -7.65 -18.33 -22.65
C GLU A 127 -8.38 -19.30 -21.74
N LEU A 128 -7.77 -19.68 -20.62
CA LEU A 128 -8.38 -20.57 -19.62
C LEU A 128 -9.71 -20.01 -19.08
N LEU A 129 -9.79 -18.71 -18.83
CA LEU A 129 -11.02 -18.08 -18.35
C LEU A 129 -12.08 -18.02 -19.44
N LYS A 130 -11.70 -17.77 -20.70
CA LYS A 130 -12.61 -17.78 -21.85
C LYS A 130 -13.21 -19.18 -22.09
N THR A 131 -12.42 -20.26 -21.99
CA THR A 131 -12.94 -21.63 -22.13
C THR A 131 -13.98 -21.98 -21.07
N LYS A 132 -13.93 -21.31 -19.91
CA LYS A 132 -14.92 -21.43 -18.83
C LYS A 132 -16.07 -20.41 -18.95
N GLY A 133 -16.18 -19.67 -20.04
CA GLY A 133 -17.22 -18.67 -20.27
C GLY A 133 -17.06 -17.39 -19.39
N ILE A 134 -15.87 -17.15 -18.85
CA ILE A 134 -15.62 -16.02 -17.97
C ILE A 134 -14.92 -14.91 -18.76
N ASP A 135 -15.62 -13.78 -18.93
CA ASP A 135 -15.04 -12.57 -19.48
C ASP A 135 -14.29 -11.80 -18.35
N ALA A 136 -12.97 -11.81 -18.43
CA ALA A 136 -12.11 -11.20 -17.43
C ALA A 136 -10.97 -10.40 -18.04
N LYS A 137 -10.55 -9.35 -17.33
CA LYS A 137 -9.32 -8.61 -17.62
C LYS A 137 -8.24 -9.03 -16.65
N ILE A 138 -7.05 -9.36 -17.16
CA ILE A 138 -5.89 -9.67 -16.32
C ILE A 138 -4.97 -8.46 -16.28
N ALA A 139 -4.64 -8.04 -15.08
CA ALA A 139 -3.68 -6.97 -14.82
C ALA A 139 -2.58 -7.47 -13.88
N GLY A 140 -1.34 -7.18 -14.20
CA GLY A 140 -0.21 -7.39 -13.31
C GLY A 140 -0.30 -6.47 -12.10
N ARG A 141 -0.01 -7.00 -10.91
CA ARG A 141 0.17 -6.22 -9.69
C ARG A 141 1.57 -6.45 -9.16
N GLU A 142 2.39 -5.44 -9.28
CA GLU A 142 3.68 -5.41 -8.59
C GLU A 142 3.47 -5.07 -7.11
N LYS A 143 4.19 -5.76 -6.23
CA LYS A 143 4.21 -5.40 -4.81
C LYS A 143 5.04 -4.13 -4.63
N THR A 144 4.60 -3.26 -3.72
CA THR A 144 5.35 -2.05 -3.38
C THR A 144 6.67 -2.40 -2.69
N PRO A 145 7.73 -1.59 -2.84
CA PRO A 145 9.01 -1.83 -2.18
C PRO A 145 8.87 -2.01 -0.67
N PHE A 146 8.00 -1.23 -0.02
CA PHE A 146 7.76 -1.36 1.41
C PHE A 146 7.07 -2.68 1.78
N SER A 147 6.09 -3.15 1.00
CA SER A 147 5.43 -4.43 1.26
C SER A 147 6.40 -5.62 1.13
N ILE A 148 7.35 -5.54 0.21
CA ILE A 148 8.45 -6.52 0.07
C ILE A 148 9.37 -6.45 1.28
N TRP A 149 9.81 -5.24 1.67
CA TRP A 149 10.63 -5.03 2.86
C TRP A 149 9.98 -5.61 4.11
N ARG A 150 8.71 -5.27 4.37
CA ARG A 150 7.95 -5.81 5.50
C ARG A 150 7.89 -7.34 5.50
N LYS A 151 7.75 -7.96 4.33
CA LYS A 151 7.74 -9.42 4.21
C LYS A 151 9.09 -10.03 4.51
N ILE A 152 10.19 -9.44 4.04
CA ILE A 152 11.57 -9.85 4.35
C ILE A 152 11.79 -9.81 5.87
N GLN A 153 11.42 -8.70 6.52
CA GLN A 153 11.59 -8.55 7.97
C GLN A 153 10.77 -9.57 8.77
N ASN A 154 9.49 -9.76 8.39
CA ASN A 154 8.58 -10.65 9.12
C ASN A 154 8.93 -12.13 8.94
N LYS A 155 9.32 -12.54 7.73
CA LYS A 155 9.62 -13.95 7.41
C LYS A 155 11.09 -14.30 7.60
N LYS A 156 11.96 -13.33 7.85
CA LYS A 156 13.43 -13.50 7.94
C LYS A 156 14.01 -14.24 6.73
N VAL A 157 13.48 -13.99 5.54
CA VAL A 157 13.92 -14.58 4.27
C VAL A 157 14.71 -13.55 3.47
N SER A 158 15.61 -14.03 2.59
CA SER A 158 16.31 -13.14 1.67
C SER A 158 15.39 -12.65 0.55
N LEU A 159 15.75 -11.56 -0.10
CA LEU A 159 15.00 -11.03 -1.25
C LEU A 159 14.93 -12.04 -2.41
N GLU A 160 15.92 -12.91 -2.54
CA GLU A 160 16.01 -13.97 -3.56
C GLU A 160 15.05 -15.12 -3.32
N GLN A 161 14.74 -15.40 -2.07
CA GLN A 161 13.78 -16.43 -1.66
C GLN A 161 12.31 -15.99 -1.81
N LEU A 162 12.05 -14.71 -2.15
CA LEU A 162 10.70 -14.24 -2.38
C LEU A 162 10.23 -14.62 -3.78
N THR A 163 9.34 -15.60 -3.84
CA THR A 163 8.74 -16.09 -5.09
C THR A 163 7.52 -15.29 -5.54
N ASP A 164 6.85 -14.57 -4.64
CA ASP A 164 5.57 -13.89 -4.84
C ASP A 164 5.70 -12.37 -4.99
N ILE A 165 6.66 -11.90 -5.77
CA ILE A 165 6.93 -10.47 -6.03
C ILE A 165 5.90 -9.89 -7.00
N ILE A 166 5.44 -10.68 -7.96
CA ILE A 166 4.46 -10.32 -8.98
C ILE A 166 3.20 -11.13 -8.74
N GLY A 167 2.05 -10.47 -8.78
CA GLY A 167 0.75 -11.11 -8.70
C GLY A 167 -0.10 -10.75 -9.91
N PHE A 168 -1.08 -11.60 -10.20
CA PHE A 168 -2.08 -11.32 -11.21
C PHE A 168 -3.38 -10.89 -10.53
N ARG A 169 -4.01 -9.86 -11.08
CA ARG A 169 -5.34 -9.42 -10.69
C ARG A 169 -6.30 -9.76 -11.81
N VAL A 170 -7.23 -10.65 -11.53
CA VAL A 170 -8.32 -10.99 -12.44
C VAL A 170 -9.51 -10.09 -12.12
N ILE A 171 -9.95 -9.30 -13.08
CA ILE A 171 -11.07 -8.37 -12.95
C ILE A 171 -12.24 -8.96 -13.75
N VAL A 172 -13.32 -9.31 -13.06
CA VAL A 172 -14.53 -9.88 -13.63
C VAL A 172 -15.71 -8.93 -13.49
N LYS A 173 -16.76 -9.09 -14.33
CA LYS A 173 -17.91 -8.19 -14.35
C LYS A 173 -18.83 -8.32 -13.12
N THR A 174 -18.90 -9.49 -12.51
CA THR A 174 -19.82 -9.75 -11.39
C THR A 174 -19.11 -10.38 -10.21
N THR A 175 -19.56 -10.04 -9.00
CA THR A 175 -19.02 -10.58 -7.74
C THR A 175 -19.26 -12.09 -7.61
N ALA A 176 -20.38 -12.60 -8.11
CA ALA A 176 -20.71 -14.02 -8.09
C ALA A 176 -19.64 -14.87 -8.81
N VAL A 177 -19.15 -14.41 -9.95
CA VAL A 177 -18.11 -15.11 -10.73
C VAL A 177 -16.77 -15.13 -9.97
N SER A 178 -16.42 -14.07 -9.22
CA SER A 178 -15.16 -14.03 -8.47
C SER A 178 -15.13 -15.02 -7.30
N TYR A 179 -16.27 -15.26 -6.64
CA TYR A 179 -16.34 -16.16 -5.48
C TYR A 179 -16.48 -17.64 -5.85
N THR A 180 -17.19 -17.98 -6.92
CA THR A 180 -17.42 -19.38 -7.30
C THR A 180 -16.17 -20.08 -7.84
N HIS A 181 -15.23 -19.33 -8.46
CA HIS A 181 -14.05 -19.91 -9.08
C HIS A 181 -12.77 -19.83 -8.21
N LEU A 182 -12.65 -18.86 -7.31
CA LEU A 182 -11.54 -18.79 -6.34
C LEU A 182 -11.62 -19.90 -5.29
N ARG A 183 -12.83 -20.24 -4.81
CA ARG A 183 -13.03 -21.33 -3.85
C ARG A 183 -12.63 -22.71 -4.39
N ALA A 184 -12.75 -22.93 -5.69
CA ALA A 184 -12.37 -24.21 -6.31
C ALA A 184 -10.84 -24.45 -6.35
N HIS A 185 -10.02 -23.40 -6.20
CA HIS A 185 -8.56 -23.50 -6.16
C HIS A 185 -7.98 -23.58 -4.75
N GLU A 186 -8.67 -23.09 -3.72
CA GLU A 186 -8.21 -23.20 -2.32
C GLU A 186 -8.37 -24.64 -1.74
N THR A 187 -9.23 -25.46 -2.32
CA THR A 187 -9.48 -26.83 -1.85
C THR A 187 -8.54 -27.90 -2.42
N ARG A 188 -7.58 -27.54 -3.28
CA ARG A 188 -6.58 -28.46 -3.83
C ARG A 188 -5.17 -28.36 -3.24
N GLY A 189 -5.01 -27.66 -2.14
CA GLY A 189 -3.75 -27.44 -1.44
C GLY A 189 -3.79 -27.96 0.00
N ASN A 190 -4.07 -29.25 0.18
CA ASN A 190 -3.75 -30.01 1.39
C ASN A 190 -3.10 -31.30 0.98
#